data_18165c60bf2ad248eed4d1ff5788c65a
#
_entry.id   18165c60bf2ad248eed4d1ff5788c65a
#
_cell.length_a   1.000
_cell.length_b   1.000
_cell.length_c   1.000
_cell.angle_alpha   90.00
_cell.angle_beta   90.00
_cell.angle_gamma   90.00
#
_symmetry.space_group_name_H-M   'P 1'
#
loop_
_entity.id
_entity.type
_entity.pdbx_description
1 polymer ?
#
loop_
_entity_poly.entity_id
_entity_poly.type
_entity_poly.pdbx_seq_one_letter_code
_entity_poly.pdbx_strand_id
1 'polypeptide(L)'
;DLAPVPIAQRTWSTYNYAALWISMAHCIPTYMLASGLMTQGMNWWQALMTILLGNIIVLVPILLNSHPGTKYGIPFPVFARAAYGTAGSNLPALMRALVACGWFGIQTWIGGEALQTFFVVLLPGWANLLGPGFAGHTTTEWLSFLIFWGINIGIIYRGMNLLRVVENWSAPYVLVVTAILLIWAVKAADGFGPLLSQPGKFGTLAEFLPVFVPSLTAMIGFWATLSLNMPDFTRFG
;
A
#
# COMPACT_ATOMS: atom_id res chain seq x y z
N ASP A 1 1.82 6.26 24.11
CA ASP A 1 1.97 6.31 22.64
C ASP A 1 2.13 7.73 22.06
N LEU A 2 1.70 8.76 22.79
CA LEU A 2 1.85 10.16 22.36
C LEU A 2 3.17 10.79 22.84
N ALA A 3 3.89 10.14 23.75
CA ALA A 3 5.17 10.64 24.22
C ALA A 3 6.24 10.58 23.12
N PRO A 4 7.18 11.55 23.10
CA PRO A 4 8.31 11.50 22.20
C PRO A 4 9.15 10.23 22.42
N VAL A 5 9.60 9.61 21.34
CA VAL A 5 10.49 8.44 21.42
C VAL A 5 11.87 8.92 21.86
N PRO A 6 12.43 8.40 22.97
CA PRO A 6 13.77 8.73 23.42
C PRO A 6 14.83 8.36 22.37
N ILE A 7 15.90 9.15 22.26
CA ILE A 7 16.97 8.95 21.27
C ILE A 7 17.54 7.53 21.33
N ALA A 8 17.71 6.98 22.52
CA ALA A 8 18.21 5.61 22.72
C ALA A 8 17.31 4.51 22.11
N GLN A 9 16.03 4.81 21.84
CA GLN A 9 15.07 3.91 21.24
C GLN A 9 14.87 4.14 19.73
N ARG A 10 15.52 5.15 19.17
CA ARG A 10 15.48 5.47 17.73
C ARG A 10 16.50 4.61 17.00
N THR A 11 16.08 3.44 16.59
CA THR A 11 16.97 2.39 16.06
C THR A 11 16.72 2.07 14.58
N TRP A 12 15.81 2.80 13.93
CA TRP A 12 15.53 2.58 12.51
C TRP A 12 16.63 3.19 11.64
N SER A 13 17.16 2.38 10.76
CA SER A 13 18.14 2.76 9.74
C SER A 13 17.46 3.06 8.40
N THR A 14 18.24 3.57 7.43
CA THR A 14 17.81 3.74 6.05
C THR A 14 17.25 2.45 5.45
N TYR A 15 17.85 1.29 5.79
CA TYR A 15 17.33 0.01 5.33
C TYR A 15 15.91 -0.29 5.82
N ASN A 16 15.60 0.02 7.09
CA ASN A 16 14.27 -0.21 7.64
C ASN A 16 13.20 0.64 6.92
N TYR A 17 13.52 1.91 6.59
CA TYR A 17 12.63 2.74 5.80
C TYR A 17 12.49 2.25 4.36
N ALA A 18 13.58 1.84 3.73
CA ALA A 18 13.53 1.27 2.39
C ALA A 18 12.68 -0.02 2.37
N ALA A 19 12.87 -0.91 3.36
CA ALA A 19 12.09 -2.13 3.49
C ALA A 19 10.60 -1.85 3.69
N LEU A 20 10.27 -0.92 4.59
CA LEU A 20 8.90 -0.47 4.83
C LEU A 20 8.23 0.00 3.53
N TRP A 21 8.88 0.89 2.78
CA TRP A 21 8.32 1.42 1.53
C TRP A 21 8.24 0.39 0.42
N ILE A 22 9.24 -0.49 0.28
CA ILE A 22 9.22 -1.59 -0.69
C ILE A 22 8.04 -2.51 -0.38
N SER A 23 7.87 -2.95 0.86
CA SER A 23 6.77 -3.84 1.25
C SER A 23 5.40 -3.19 1.07
N MET A 24 5.24 -1.91 1.44
CA MET A 24 3.97 -1.20 1.26
C MET A 24 3.62 -0.96 -0.21
N ALA A 25 4.61 -0.68 -1.07
CA ALA A 25 4.37 -0.42 -2.48
C ALA A 25 4.01 -1.69 -3.27
N HIS A 26 4.49 -2.85 -2.82
CA HIS A 26 4.22 -4.15 -3.47
C HIS A 26 2.91 -4.77 -2.97
N CYS A 27 1.80 -4.18 -3.38
CA CYS A 27 0.47 -4.70 -3.06
C CYS A 27 -0.41 -4.75 -4.32
N ILE A 28 -1.41 -5.61 -4.31
CA ILE A 28 -2.33 -5.80 -5.45
C ILE A 28 -2.97 -4.48 -5.90
N PRO A 29 -3.48 -3.59 -5.02
CA PRO A 29 -4.01 -2.31 -5.45
C PRO A 29 -3.02 -1.46 -6.25
N THR A 30 -1.73 -1.47 -5.92
CA THR A 30 -0.70 -0.75 -6.69
C THR A 30 -0.54 -1.32 -8.10
N TYR A 31 -0.56 -2.63 -8.26
CA TYR A 31 -0.52 -3.25 -9.59
C TYR A 31 -1.78 -2.92 -10.40
N MET A 32 -2.94 -2.88 -9.75
CA MET A 32 -4.21 -2.50 -10.37
C MET A 32 -4.22 -1.04 -10.86
N LEU A 33 -3.45 -0.14 -10.25
CA LEU A 33 -3.32 1.24 -10.74
C LEU A 33 -2.76 1.27 -12.16
N ALA A 34 -1.67 0.57 -12.42
CA ALA A 34 -1.05 0.55 -13.74
C ALA A 34 -1.99 -0.07 -14.80
N SER A 35 -2.58 -1.22 -14.50
CA SER A 35 -3.53 -1.86 -15.41
C SER A 35 -4.79 -1.02 -15.62
N GLY A 36 -5.28 -0.34 -14.59
CA GLY A 36 -6.42 0.58 -14.66
C GLY A 36 -6.17 1.78 -15.57
N LEU A 37 -4.98 2.37 -15.54
CA LEU A 37 -4.60 3.44 -16.46
C LEU A 37 -4.54 2.95 -17.91
N MET A 38 -4.03 1.76 -18.14
CA MET A 38 -3.99 1.16 -19.47
C MET A 38 -5.39 0.84 -20.00
N THR A 39 -6.31 0.36 -19.17
CA THR A 39 -7.72 0.15 -19.58
C THR A 39 -8.43 1.44 -19.92
N GLN A 40 -8.05 2.56 -19.31
CA GLN A 40 -8.55 3.90 -19.66
C GLN A 40 -8.00 4.42 -21.00
N GLY A 41 -7.03 3.73 -21.60
CA GLY A 41 -6.49 4.04 -22.91
C GLY A 41 -5.07 4.59 -22.92
N MET A 42 -4.41 4.66 -21.77
CA MET A 42 -2.98 4.99 -21.73
C MET A 42 -2.14 3.83 -22.26
N ASN A 43 -1.09 4.14 -23.02
CA ASN A 43 -0.05 3.15 -23.26
C ASN A 43 0.81 2.96 -22.00
N TRP A 44 1.63 1.90 -21.98
CA TRP A 44 2.45 1.57 -20.83
C TRP A 44 3.35 2.72 -20.37
N TRP A 45 3.88 3.51 -21.30
CA TRP A 45 4.75 4.65 -21.01
C TRP A 45 3.98 5.80 -20.34
N GLN A 46 2.81 6.15 -20.88
CA GLN A 46 1.91 7.15 -20.30
C GLN A 46 1.48 6.75 -18.88
N ALA A 47 1.10 5.49 -18.69
CA ALA A 47 0.73 4.97 -17.37
C ALA A 47 1.92 5.04 -16.38
N LEU A 48 3.11 4.60 -16.80
CA LEU A 48 4.33 4.63 -15.99
C LEU A 48 4.70 6.07 -15.58
N MET A 49 4.67 7.01 -16.53
CA MET A 49 4.99 8.42 -16.25
C MET A 49 3.95 9.08 -15.36
N THR A 50 2.67 8.74 -15.49
CA THR A 50 1.60 9.25 -14.62
C THR A 50 1.82 8.78 -13.17
N ILE A 51 2.13 7.50 -12.96
CA ILE A 51 2.43 6.93 -11.64
C ILE A 51 3.70 7.56 -11.07
N LEU A 52 4.77 7.64 -11.84
CA LEU A 52 6.03 8.24 -11.42
C LEU A 52 5.86 9.69 -10.99
N LEU A 53 5.16 10.48 -11.79
CA LEU A 53 4.91 11.90 -11.49
C LEU A 53 4.07 12.06 -10.23
N GLY A 54 3.02 11.25 -10.05
CA GLY A 54 2.21 11.23 -8.84
C GLY A 54 3.03 10.92 -7.59
N ASN A 55 3.92 9.93 -7.68
CA ASN A 55 4.82 9.57 -6.59
C ASN A 55 5.84 10.68 -6.28
N ILE A 56 6.40 11.35 -7.29
CA ILE A 56 7.32 12.48 -7.09
C ILE A 56 6.59 13.64 -6.39
N ILE A 57 5.36 13.95 -6.81
CA ILE A 57 4.59 15.04 -6.19
C ILE A 57 4.29 14.73 -4.74
N VAL A 58 3.83 13.52 -4.43
CA VAL A 58 3.49 13.14 -3.05
C VAL A 58 4.72 12.96 -2.16
N LEU A 59 5.89 12.69 -2.73
CA LEU A 59 7.15 12.60 -1.97
C LEU A 59 7.47 13.91 -1.23
N VAL A 60 7.13 15.06 -1.81
CA VAL A 60 7.40 16.37 -1.17
C VAL A 60 6.69 16.48 0.19
N PRO A 61 5.35 16.34 0.32
CA PRO A 61 4.69 16.38 1.62
C PRO A 61 5.11 15.22 2.54
N ILE A 62 5.45 14.05 2.01
CA ILE A 62 5.99 12.94 2.81
C ILE A 62 7.28 13.35 3.50
N LEU A 63 8.24 13.95 2.78
CA LEU A 63 9.52 14.39 3.33
C LEU A 63 9.33 15.53 4.35
N LEU A 64 8.47 16.49 4.05
CA LEU A 64 8.18 17.61 4.96
C LEU A 64 7.57 17.12 6.28
N ASN A 65 6.61 16.22 6.21
CA ASN A 65 5.94 15.65 7.39
C ASN A 65 6.80 14.63 8.14
N SER A 66 7.79 14.01 7.49
CA SER A 66 8.72 13.09 8.18
C SER A 66 9.68 13.81 9.14
N HIS A 67 10.02 15.08 8.87
CA HIS A 67 10.96 15.86 9.65
C HIS A 67 10.63 15.98 11.15
N PRO A 68 9.38 16.29 11.57
CA PRO A 68 9.03 16.35 13.00
C PRO A 68 9.22 15.03 13.73
N GLY A 69 8.92 13.90 13.07
CA GLY A 69 9.18 12.57 13.64
C GLY A 69 10.67 12.35 13.89
N THR A 70 11.49 12.52 12.86
CA THR A 70 12.94 12.32 12.95
C THR A 70 13.59 13.28 13.95
N LYS A 71 13.23 14.58 13.91
CA LYS A 71 13.87 15.60 14.75
C LYS A 71 13.46 15.52 16.22
N TYR A 72 12.16 15.37 16.47
CA TYR A 72 11.60 15.48 17.82
C TYR A 72 11.11 14.14 18.38
N GLY A 73 11.03 13.08 17.59
CA GLY A 73 10.51 11.77 18.00
C GLY A 73 9.01 11.74 18.25
N ILE A 74 8.25 12.72 17.75
CA ILE A 74 6.82 12.88 18.02
C ILE A 74 5.96 12.22 16.94
N PRO A 75 4.79 11.65 17.32
CA PRO A 75 3.82 11.10 16.38
C PRO A 75 2.97 12.19 15.71
N PHE A 76 2.25 11.81 14.64
CA PHE A 76 1.38 12.71 13.89
C PHE A 76 0.35 13.46 14.75
N PRO A 77 -0.40 12.84 15.68
CA PRO A 77 -1.37 13.58 16.49
C PRO A 77 -0.75 14.69 17.35
N VAL A 78 0.50 14.51 17.80
CA VAL A 78 1.24 15.53 18.55
C VAL A 78 1.72 16.64 17.61
N PHE A 79 2.25 16.29 16.45
CA PHE A 79 2.65 17.25 15.44
C PHE A 79 1.46 18.12 14.97
N ALA A 80 0.30 17.53 14.75
CA ALA A 80 -0.91 18.22 14.32
C ALA A 80 -1.38 19.30 15.32
N ARG A 81 -0.97 19.24 16.61
CA ARG A 81 -1.29 20.26 17.60
C ARG A 81 -0.72 21.63 17.26
N ALA A 82 0.38 21.69 16.52
CA ALA A 82 0.98 22.94 16.08
C ALA A 82 0.04 23.75 15.16
N ALA A 83 -0.75 23.06 14.32
CA ALA A 83 -1.67 23.71 13.38
C ALA A 83 -3.10 23.81 13.92
N TYR A 84 -3.56 22.81 14.68
CA TYR A 84 -4.97 22.67 15.09
C TYR A 84 -5.22 22.90 16.58
N GLY A 85 -4.17 23.14 17.36
CA GLY A 85 -4.27 23.17 18.82
C GLY A 85 -4.50 21.78 19.43
N THR A 86 -4.53 21.70 20.76
CA THR A 86 -4.60 20.42 21.48
C THR A 86 -5.91 19.68 21.26
N ALA A 87 -7.03 20.39 21.29
CA ALA A 87 -8.36 19.79 21.06
C ALA A 87 -8.62 19.55 19.58
N GLY A 88 -8.27 20.53 18.72
CA GLY A 88 -8.53 20.46 17.28
C GLY A 88 -7.75 19.36 16.56
N SER A 89 -6.57 18.97 17.05
CA SER A 89 -5.75 17.90 16.47
C SER A 89 -6.41 16.51 16.52
N ASN A 90 -7.42 16.32 17.38
CA ASN A 90 -8.18 15.08 17.43
C ASN A 90 -8.98 14.83 16.14
N LEU A 91 -9.46 15.89 15.48
CA LEU A 91 -10.24 15.75 14.24
C LEU A 91 -9.41 15.11 13.11
N PRO A 92 -8.27 15.69 12.67
CA PRO A 92 -7.45 15.05 11.64
C PRO A 92 -6.90 13.69 12.07
N ALA A 93 -6.63 13.46 13.35
CA ALA A 93 -6.18 12.17 13.85
C ALA A 93 -7.28 11.09 13.70
N LEU A 94 -8.53 11.40 14.05
CA LEU A 94 -9.66 10.48 13.89
C LEU A 94 -9.99 10.25 12.40
N MET A 95 -9.97 11.28 11.57
CA MET A 95 -10.18 11.13 10.13
C MET A 95 -9.12 10.20 9.51
N ARG A 96 -7.85 10.38 9.90
CA ARG A 96 -6.76 9.50 9.45
C ARG A 96 -6.96 8.06 9.92
N ALA A 97 -7.42 7.87 11.16
CA ALA A 97 -7.71 6.54 11.69
C ALA A 97 -8.83 5.84 10.92
N LEU A 98 -9.91 6.54 10.58
CA LEU A 98 -11.00 6.01 9.75
C LEU A 98 -10.51 5.58 8.37
N VAL A 99 -9.70 6.40 7.70
CA VAL A 99 -9.10 6.06 6.41
C VAL A 99 -8.19 4.84 6.55
N ALA A 100 -7.40 4.76 7.64
CA ALA A 100 -6.56 3.59 7.90
C ALA A 100 -7.38 2.30 8.09
N CYS A 101 -8.52 2.37 8.79
CA CYS A 101 -9.43 1.24 8.93
C CYS A 101 -10.00 0.79 7.58
N GLY A 102 -10.36 1.75 6.70
CA GLY A 102 -10.81 1.45 5.34
C GLY A 102 -9.75 0.69 4.54
N TRP A 103 -8.52 1.20 4.50
CA TRP A 103 -7.40 0.52 3.84
C TRP A 103 -7.08 -0.83 4.46
N PHE A 104 -7.12 -0.95 5.78
CA PHE A 104 -6.92 -2.21 6.48
C PHE A 104 -7.97 -3.24 6.05
N GLY A 105 -9.24 -2.85 5.96
CA GLY A 105 -10.32 -3.73 5.48
C GLY A 105 -10.09 -4.21 4.06
N ILE A 106 -9.78 -3.29 3.12
CA ILE A 106 -9.50 -3.62 1.72
C ILE A 106 -8.32 -4.60 1.60
N GLN A 107 -7.20 -4.29 2.24
CA GLN A 107 -5.99 -5.12 2.17
C GLN A 107 -6.18 -6.49 2.84
N THR A 108 -6.94 -6.53 3.94
CA THR A 108 -7.23 -7.78 4.64
C THR A 108 -8.16 -8.67 3.81
N TRP A 109 -9.13 -8.08 3.10
CA TRP A 109 -9.99 -8.82 2.20
C TRP A 109 -9.17 -9.44 1.04
N ILE A 110 -8.36 -8.64 0.35
CA ILE A 110 -7.48 -9.09 -0.74
C ILE A 110 -6.52 -10.19 -0.25
N GLY A 111 -5.95 -10.03 0.94
CA GLY A 111 -5.10 -11.05 1.55
C GLY A 111 -5.85 -12.34 1.89
N GLY A 112 -7.12 -12.23 2.31
CA GLY A 112 -8.02 -13.35 2.51
C GLY A 112 -8.31 -14.11 1.20
N GLU A 113 -8.58 -13.40 0.10
CA GLU A 113 -8.78 -13.99 -1.23
C GLU A 113 -7.51 -14.71 -1.73
N ALA A 114 -6.33 -14.13 -1.50
CA ALA A 114 -5.06 -14.77 -1.83
C ALA A 114 -4.86 -16.06 -1.00
N LEU A 115 -5.20 -16.03 0.28
CA LEU A 115 -5.14 -17.19 1.15
C LEU A 115 -6.17 -18.26 0.76
N GLN A 116 -7.37 -17.86 0.36
CA GLN A 116 -8.40 -18.75 -0.21
C GLN A 116 -7.86 -19.47 -1.46
N THR A 117 -7.29 -18.72 -2.39
CA THR A 117 -6.70 -19.29 -3.60
C THR A 117 -5.59 -20.31 -3.27
N PHE A 118 -4.73 -19.97 -2.31
CA PHE A 118 -3.68 -20.84 -1.83
C PHE A 118 -4.25 -22.16 -1.26
N PHE A 119 -5.27 -22.08 -0.40
CA PHE A 119 -5.91 -23.27 0.17
C PHE A 119 -6.63 -24.11 -0.87
N VAL A 120 -7.31 -23.51 -1.84
CA VAL A 120 -7.97 -24.25 -2.94
C VAL A 120 -6.96 -25.07 -3.75
N VAL A 121 -5.76 -24.53 -3.97
CA VAL A 121 -4.70 -25.22 -4.71
C VAL A 121 -4.07 -26.36 -3.88
N LEU A 122 -3.84 -26.13 -2.58
CA LEU A 122 -3.13 -27.11 -1.73
C LEU A 122 -4.05 -28.18 -1.14
N LEU A 123 -5.32 -27.87 -0.91
CA LEU A 123 -6.27 -28.73 -0.22
C LEU A 123 -7.44 -29.05 -1.14
N PRO A 124 -7.40 -30.18 -1.88
CA PRO A 124 -8.50 -30.59 -2.73
C PRO A 124 -9.81 -30.66 -1.94
N GLY A 125 -10.83 -29.97 -2.41
CA GLY A 125 -12.12 -29.89 -1.74
C GLY A 125 -12.29 -28.74 -0.74
N TRP A 126 -11.26 -27.91 -0.49
CA TRP A 126 -11.37 -26.75 0.39
C TRP A 126 -12.57 -25.87 0.05
N ALA A 127 -12.79 -25.55 -1.24
CA ALA A 127 -13.89 -24.71 -1.68
C ALA A 127 -15.28 -25.25 -1.30
N ASN A 128 -15.40 -26.58 -1.13
CA ASN A 128 -16.65 -27.27 -0.81
C ASN A 128 -16.73 -27.75 0.65
N LEU A 129 -15.71 -27.43 1.46
CA LEU A 129 -15.58 -27.93 2.83
C LEU A 129 -16.73 -27.46 3.74
N LEU A 130 -17.21 -26.26 3.53
CA LEU A 130 -18.23 -25.60 4.32
C LEU A 130 -19.36 -25.14 3.39
N GLY A 131 -20.60 -25.27 3.85
CA GLY A 131 -21.81 -24.97 3.08
C GLY A 131 -21.93 -23.53 2.55
N PRO A 132 -23.10 -23.15 2.03
CA PRO A 132 -23.29 -21.84 1.44
C PRO A 132 -22.94 -20.72 2.41
N GLY A 133 -22.32 -19.68 1.89
CA GLY A 133 -21.81 -18.58 2.67
C GLY A 133 -22.84 -17.47 2.92
N PHE A 134 -22.34 -16.30 3.23
CA PHE A 134 -23.09 -15.11 3.60
C PHE A 134 -22.67 -13.93 2.73
N ALA A 135 -23.59 -13.02 2.41
CA ALA A 135 -23.33 -11.78 1.67
C ALA A 135 -22.62 -11.98 0.29
N GLY A 136 -22.96 -13.06 -0.41
CA GLY A 136 -22.41 -13.33 -1.75
C GLY A 136 -21.04 -14.02 -1.75
N HIS A 137 -20.50 -14.36 -0.59
CA HIS A 137 -19.21 -15.02 -0.42
C HIS A 137 -19.37 -16.38 0.25
N THR A 138 -18.51 -17.34 -0.09
CA THR A 138 -18.52 -18.68 0.50
C THR A 138 -18.02 -18.66 1.95
N THR A 139 -18.38 -19.66 2.73
CA THR A 139 -17.91 -19.79 4.13
C THR A 139 -16.40 -19.93 4.19
N THR A 140 -15.78 -20.58 3.20
CA THR A 140 -14.32 -20.74 3.13
C THR A 140 -13.61 -19.43 2.79
N GLU A 141 -14.21 -18.53 1.99
CA GLU A 141 -13.70 -17.18 1.78
C GLU A 141 -13.73 -16.37 3.08
N TRP A 142 -14.84 -16.41 3.81
CA TRP A 142 -14.93 -15.76 5.13
C TRP A 142 -13.89 -16.33 6.12
N LEU A 143 -13.70 -17.65 6.12
CA LEU A 143 -12.71 -18.27 6.99
C LEU A 143 -11.29 -17.82 6.62
N SER A 144 -10.95 -17.80 5.34
CA SER A 144 -9.66 -17.31 4.84
C SER A 144 -9.43 -15.84 5.19
N PHE A 145 -10.46 -15.01 5.06
CA PHE A 145 -10.44 -13.61 5.51
C PHE A 145 -10.17 -13.52 7.02
N LEU A 146 -10.88 -14.28 7.85
CA LEU A 146 -10.71 -14.23 9.31
C LEU A 146 -9.33 -14.72 9.76
N ILE A 147 -8.79 -15.73 9.10
CA ILE A 147 -7.43 -16.22 9.35
C ILE A 147 -6.42 -15.11 9.04
N PHE A 148 -6.52 -14.49 7.85
CA PHE A 148 -5.62 -13.41 7.46
C PHE A 148 -5.78 -12.18 8.35
N TRP A 149 -7.00 -11.80 8.69
CA TRP A 149 -7.31 -10.74 9.64
C TRP A 149 -6.68 -11.02 11.02
N GLY A 150 -6.83 -12.22 11.55
CA GLY A 150 -6.26 -12.62 12.84
C GLY A 150 -4.74 -12.54 12.86
N ILE A 151 -4.07 -12.95 11.77
CA ILE A 151 -2.60 -12.81 11.61
C ILE A 151 -2.21 -11.33 11.69
N ASN A 152 -2.90 -10.45 10.95
CA ASN A 152 -2.61 -9.01 10.94
C ASN A 152 -2.85 -8.38 12.33
N ILE A 153 -3.95 -8.71 13.00
CA ILE A 153 -4.22 -8.24 14.36
C ILE A 153 -3.12 -8.70 15.32
N GLY A 154 -2.66 -9.95 15.20
CA GLY A 154 -1.55 -10.46 16.00
C GLY A 154 -0.25 -9.69 15.80
N ILE A 155 0.07 -9.28 14.57
CA ILE A 155 1.23 -8.44 14.25
C ILE A 155 1.06 -7.05 14.86
N ILE A 156 -0.10 -6.42 14.66
CA ILE A 156 -0.41 -5.08 15.18
C ILE A 156 -0.30 -5.05 16.70
N TYR A 157 -0.83 -6.06 17.38
CA TYR A 157 -0.80 -6.15 18.84
C TYR A 157 0.62 -6.27 19.41
N ARG A 158 1.54 -6.89 18.66
CA ARG A 158 2.98 -6.99 19.02
C ARG A 158 3.75 -5.68 18.77
N GLY A 159 3.17 -4.72 18.06
CA GLY A 159 3.67 -3.35 17.86
C GLY A 159 4.83 -3.22 16.88
N MET A 160 5.45 -2.04 16.88
CA MET A 160 6.43 -1.60 15.87
C MET A 160 7.68 -2.48 15.76
N ASN A 161 8.09 -3.16 16.83
CA ASN A 161 9.27 -4.03 16.77
C ASN A 161 9.03 -5.26 15.90
N LEU A 162 7.86 -5.92 16.04
CA LEU A 162 7.53 -7.04 15.17
C LEU A 162 7.28 -6.57 13.74
N LEU A 163 6.58 -5.44 13.56
CA LEU A 163 6.36 -4.85 12.24
C LEU A 163 7.68 -4.64 11.49
N ARG A 164 8.68 -4.02 12.15
CA ARG A 164 10.01 -3.83 11.57
C ARG A 164 10.66 -5.14 11.11
N VAL A 165 10.57 -6.20 11.92
CA VAL A 165 11.14 -7.51 11.57
C VAL A 165 10.42 -8.09 10.35
N VAL A 166 9.09 -8.06 10.34
CA VAL A 166 8.28 -8.54 9.22
C VAL A 166 8.63 -7.79 7.94
N GLU A 167 8.68 -6.45 7.97
CA GLU A 167 8.99 -5.63 6.80
C GLU A 167 10.41 -5.87 6.27
N ASN A 168 11.39 -6.03 7.15
CA ASN A 168 12.76 -6.31 6.75
C ASN A 168 12.92 -7.63 5.97
N TRP A 169 12.08 -8.63 6.25
CA TRP A 169 12.07 -9.90 5.53
C TRP A 169 11.12 -9.89 4.33
N SER A 170 10.00 -9.19 4.45
CA SER A 170 9.03 -9.08 3.36
C SER A 170 9.60 -8.35 2.16
N ALA A 171 10.39 -7.30 2.36
CA ALA A 171 10.94 -6.50 1.26
C ALA A 171 11.76 -7.33 0.25
N PRO A 172 12.81 -8.08 0.64
CA PRO A 172 13.54 -8.91 -0.31
C PRO A 172 12.66 -10.03 -0.89
N TYR A 173 11.77 -10.60 -0.08
CA TYR A 173 10.84 -11.65 -0.52
C TYR A 173 9.94 -11.16 -1.66
N VAL A 174 9.26 -10.02 -1.48
CA VAL A 174 8.35 -9.50 -2.51
C VAL A 174 9.08 -9.09 -3.79
N LEU A 175 10.32 -8.60 -3.69
CA LEU A 175 11.14 -8.28 -4.86
C LEU A 175 11.47 -9.55 -5.67
N VAL A 176 11.85 -10.62 -5.00
CA VAL A 176 12.14 -11.91 -5.66
C VAL A 176 10.89 -12.47 -6.32
N VAL A 177 9.76 -12.51 -5.60
CA VAL A 177 8.48 -13.01 -6.15
C VAL A 177 8.02 -12.15 -7.33
N THR A 178 8.13 -10.83 -7.24
CA THR A 178 7.78 -9.93 -8.35
C THR A 178 8.68 -10.14 -9.56
N ALA A 179 9.98 -10.37 -9.37
CA ALA A 179 10.88 -10.69 -10.46
C ALA A 179 10.51 -12.03 -11.14
N ILE A 180 10.16 -13.04 -10.36
CA ILE A 180 9.67 -14.33 -10.89
C ILE A 180 8.37 -14.14 -11.70
N LEU A 181 7.43 -13.34 -11.14
CA LEU A 181 6.18 -13.03 -11.81
C LEU A 181 6.41 -12.28 -13.14
N LEU A 182 7.35 -11.32 -13.15
CA LEU A 182 7.73 -10.60 -14.37
C LEU A 182 8.30 -11.55 -15.43
N ILE A 183 9.23 -12.43 -15.04
CA ILE A 183 9.81 -13.43 -15.95
C ILE A 183 8.73 -14.34 -16.51
N TRP A 184 7.80 -14.79 -15.67
CA TRP A 184 6.67 -15.60 -16.09
C TRP A 184 5.76 -14.85 -17.08
N ALA A 185 5.40 -13.60 -16.78
CA ALA A 185 4.55 -12.78 -17.65
C ALA A 185 5.20 -12.53 -19.02
N VAL A 186 6.50 -12.24 -19.05
CA VAL A 186 7.25 -12.04 -20.31
C VAL A 186 7.28 -13.33 -21.14
N LYS A 187 7.48 -14.49 -20.49
CA LYS A 187 7.45 -15.78 -21.19
C LYS A 187 6.05 -16.10 -21.71
N ALA A 188 5.02 -15.87 -20.90
CA ALA A 188 3.63 -16.12 -21.28
C ALA A 188 3.13 -15.21 -22.42
N ALA A 189 3.74 -14.06 -22.60
CA ALA A 189 3.44 -13.10 -23.66
C ALA A 189 4.36 -13.20 -24.89
N ASP A 190 5.20 -14.24 -24.97
CA ASP A 190 6.20 -14.43 -26.03
C ASP A 190 7.17 -13.23 -26.18
N GLY A 191 7.50 -12.59 -25.07
CA GLY A 191 8.47 -11.51 -24.99
C GLY A 191 7.90 -10.14 -24.58
N PHE A 192 8.77 -9.15 -24.52
CA PHE A 192 8.39 -7.77 -24.18
C PHE A 192 7.61 -7.06 -25.29
N GLY A 193 7.80 -7.44 -26.55
CA GLY A 193 7.17 -6.79 -27.70
C GLY A 193 5.65 -6.69 -27.57
N PRO A 194 4.92 -7.79 -27.42
CA PRO A 194 3.46 -7.78 -27.29
C PRO A 194 2.94 -6.99 -26.10
N LEU A 195 3.71 -6.97 -24.99
CA LEU A 195 3.34 -6.22 -23.78
C LEU A 195 3.51 -4.71 -23.94
N LEU A 196 4.59 -4.28 -24.62
CA LEU A 196 4.97 -2.87 -24.71
C LEU A 196 4.52 -2.20 -26.02
N SER A 197 4.04 -2.96 -27.00
CA SER A 197 3.62 -2.44 -28.30
C SER A 197 2.15 -1.99 -28.37
N GLN A 198 1.39 -2.15 -27.28
CA GLN A 198 -0.02 -1.73 -27.27
C GLN A 198 -0.12 -0.21 -27.43
N PRO A 199 -0.76 0.29 -28.52
CA PRO A 199 -0.89 1.72 -28.74
C PRO A 199 -1.83 2.33 -27.71
N GLY A 200 -1.53 3.58 -27.29
CA GLY A 200 -2.50 4.38 -26.54
C GLY A 200 -3.67 4.80 -27.41
N LYS A 201 -4.81 5.09 -26.80
CA LYS A 201 -6.01 5.57 -27.49
C LYS A 201 -5.96 7.05 -27.86
N PHE A 202 -5.02 7.81 -27.27
CA PHE A 202 -4.96 9.26 -27.40
C PHE A 202 -4.03 9.67 -28.55
N GLY A 203 -4.58 10.33 -29.55
CA GLY A 203 -3.83 10.89 -30.68
C GLY A 203 -3.32 12.31 -30.43
N THR A 204 -3.98 13.05 -29.55
CA THR A 204 -3.66 14.44 -29.23
C THR A 204 -3.56 14.68 -27.73
N LEU A 205 -2.86 15.77 -27.36
CA LEU A 205 -2.77 16.20 -25.96
C LEU A 205 -4.15 16.59 -25.39
N ALA A 206 -5.02 17.15 -26.20
CA ALA A 206 -6.37 17.53 -25.80
C ALA A 206 -7.24 16.32 -25.42
N GLU A 207 -7.02 15.17 -26.03
CA GLU A 207 -7.69 13.92 -25.67
C GLU A 207 -7.07 13.28 -24.43
N PHE A 208 -5.76 13.45 -24.24
CA PHE A 208 -5.01 12.84 -23.13
C PHE A 208 -5.27 13.56 -21.80
N LEU A 209 -5.26 14.90 -21.78
CA LEU A 209 -5.35 15.69 -20.54
C LEU A 209 -6.60 15.40 -19.69
N PRO A 210 -7.82 15.24 -20.25
CA PRO A 210 -9.01 14.89 -19.47
C PRO A 210 -8.91 13.57 -18.71
N VAL A 211 -8.10 12.64 -19.19
CA VAL A 211 -7.83 11.36 -18.50
C VAL A 211 -6.61 11.45 -17.60
N PHE A 212 -5.57 12.14 -18.06
CA PHE A 212 -4.31 12.29 -17.32
C PHE A 212 -4.48 13.04 -15.98
N VAL A 213 -5.18 14.18 -15.97
CA VAL A 213 -5.30 15.01 -14.76
C VAL A 213 -6.04 14.30 -13.63
N PRO A 214 -7.22 13.68 -13.85
CA PRO A 214 -7.86 12.87 -12.81
C PRO A 214 -7.01 11.67 -12.39
N SER A 215 -6.34 11.00 -13.32
CA SER A 215 -5.46 9.87 -13.06
C SER A 215 -4.26 10.27 -12.19
N LEU A 216 -3.61 11.38 -12.50
CA LEU A 216 -2.52 11.93 -11.69
C LEU A 216 -3.00 12.28 -10.29
N THR A 217 -4.18 12.90 -10.18
CA THR A 217 -4.80 13.20 -8.87
C THR A 217 -5.06 11.92 -8.07
N ALA A 218 -5.53 10.86 -8.72
CA ALA A 218 -5.73 9.56 -8.08
C ALA A 218 -4.41 8.94 -7.60
N MET A 219 -3.31 9.06 -8.39
CA MET A 219 -1.98 8.57 -8.00
C MET A 219 -1.44 9.31 -6.77
N ILE A 220 -1.60 10.64 -6.73
CA ILE A 220 -1.25 11.45 -5.57
C ILE A 220 -2.11 11.05 -4.36
N GLY A 221 -3.42 10.93 -4.55
CA GLY A 221 -4.40 10.57 -3.52
C GLY A 221 -4.14 9.21 -2.88
N PHE A 222 -3.62 8.26 -3.65
CA PHE A 222 -3.31 6.91 -3.18
C PHE A 222 -2.33 6.92 -1.98
N TRP A 223 -1.32 7.79 -2.01
CA TRP A 223 -0.31 7.91 -0.96
C TRP A 223 -0.50 9.13 -0.04
N ALA A 224 -1.39 10.06 -0.38
CA ALA A 224 -1.54 11.33 0.34
C ALA A 224 -1.86 11.14 1.83
N THR A 225 -2.66 10.15 2.18
CA THR A 225 -3.01 9.86 3.58
C THR A 225 -1.83 9.36 4.40
N LEU A 226 -0.88 8.66 3.79
CA LEU A 226 0.37 8.25 4.46
C LEU A 226 1.31 9.42 4.70
N SER A 227 1.27 10.45 3.86
CA SER A 227 2.09 11.65 4.07
C SER A 227 1.77 12.35 5.38
N LEU A 228 0.51 12.30 5.83
CA LEU A 228 0.10 12.91 7.10
C LEU A 228 0.72 12.21 8.32
N ASN A 229 0.71 10.88 8.33
CA ASN A 229 1.17 10.11 9.47
C ASN A 229 2.62 9.61 9.37
N MET A 230 3.41 10.17 8.46
CA MET A 230 4.85 9.86 8.38
C MET A 230 5.59 10.02 9.71
N PRO A 231 5.28 11.01 10.58
CA PRO A 231 5.91 11.09 11.89
C PRO A 231 5.76 9.83 12.75
N ASP A 232 4.68 9.06 12.57
CA ASP A 232 4.44 7.82 13.34
C ASP A 232 5.51 6.75 13.06
N PHE A 233 6.07 6.75 11.87
CA PHE A 233 7.18 5.88 11.47
C PHE A 233 8.54 6.54 11.74
N THR A 234 8.70 7.80 11.32
CA THR A 234 10.01 8.47 11.35
C THR A 234 10.48 8.85 12.75
N ARG A 235 9.61 8.80 13.76
CA ARG A 235 9.99 9.00 15.18
C ARG A 235 10.92 7.90 15.73
N PHE A 236 11.11 6.81 14.99
CA PHE A 236 11.99 5.70 15.40
C PHE A 236 13.38 5.76 14.72
N GLY A 237 13.65 6.74 13.87
CA GLY A 237 14.92 6.95 13.19
C GLY A 237 15.74 8.12 13.70
#